data_b68489ea7fab9d7798cc0a9381d405c3
#
_entry.id   b68489ea7fab9d7798cc0a9381d405c3
#
_cell.length_a   1.000
_cell.length_b   1.000
_cell.length_c   1.000
_cell.angle_alpha   90.00
_cell.angle_beta   90.00
_cell.angle_gamma   90.00
#
_symmetry.space_group_name_H-M   'P 1'
#
loop_
_entity.id
_entity.type
_entity.pdbx_description
1 polymer ?
#
loop_
_entity_poly.entity_id
_entity_poly.type
_entity_poly.pdbx_seq_one_letter_code
_entity_poly.pdbx_strand_id
1 'polypeptide(L)'
;SASSLGKAHDALVPMIEDGTIVNIESSGVRGKIGDAISHGKLKGLATMRSHGGRVRAIETGETHVDIAFIGAPSCDEYGNCSGMGGKTNCGVLSYAYVDADQADYVVAVTDCLVAYPNYPAEINQTKVDYVCVVDQIGIPEKIATGAAKPTTDQRKILMAEYCTQVVANTPYFKDGFSYQTGVGGASIASTISLSKIMEEKNIHMGLGVGGLTKPMCELLDRGLAYKLVDTQDFDLDAVNNVRTNPNHFPISAGEYASPMNKGAFVNKLDYVI
;
A
#
# COMPACT_ATOMS: atom_id res chain seq x y z
N SER A 1 -0.10 6.53 -15.38
CA SER A 1 0.63 5.68 -14.44
C SER A 1 -0.18 5.48 -13.15
N ALA A 2 -0.13 4.31 -12.55
CA ALA A 2 -0.77 4.02 -11.26
C ALA A 2 -0.03 2.90 -10.52
N SER A 3 -0.07 2.88 -9.18
CA SER A 3 0.61 1.84 -8.41
C SER A 3 0.01 0.45 -8.65
N SER A 4 -1.33 0.35 -8.78
CA SER A 4 -2.03 -0.89 -9.10
C SER A 4 -3.38 -0.58 -9.74
N LEU A 5 -3.79 -1.40 -10.70
CA LEU A 5 -5.08 -1.29 -11.36
C LEU A 5 -5.89 -2.58 -11.14
N GLY A 6 -7.06 -2.46 -10.58
CA GLY A 6 -7.95 -3.58 -10.26
C GLY A 6 -9.39 -3.30 -10.62
N LYS A 7 -10.33 -4.06 -10.06
CA LYS A 7 -11.77 -3.93 -10.32
C LYS A 7 -12.32 -2.51 -10.20
N ALA A 8 -11.78 -1.71 -9.28
CA ALA A 8 -12.18 -0.30 -9.12
C ALA A 8 -11.91 0.53 -10.40
N HIS A 9 -11.00 0.08 -11.25
CA HIS A 9 -10.59 0.75 -12.48
C HIS A 9 -11.23 0.13 -13.74
N ASP A 10 -12.15 -0.82 -13.60
CA ASP A 10 -12.82 -1.47 -14.75
C ASP A 10 -13.63 -0.46 -15.61
N ALA A 11 -14.00 0.70 -15.04
CA ALA A 11 -14.62 1.80 -15.77
C ALA A 11 -13.69 2.42 -16.84
N LEU A 12 -12.38 2.18 -16.78
CA LEU A 12 -11.41 2.67 -17.77
C LEU A 12 -11.34 1.78 -19.03
N VAL A 13 -11.96 0.60 -19.02
CA VAL A 13 -11.90 -0.32 -20.18
C VAL A 13 -12.44 0.30 -21.48
N PRO A 14 -13.58 1.03 -21.51
CA PRO A 14 -14.03 1.71 -22.71
C PRO A 14 -13.00 2.71 -23.26
N MET A 15 -12.25 3.39 -22.37
CA MET A 15 -11.21 4.35 -22.76
C MET A 15 -9.96 3.69 -23.35
N ILE A 16 -9.72 2.43 -23.00
CA ILE A 16 -8.69 1.59 -23.67
C ILE A 16 -9.18 1.19 -25.07
N GLU A 17 -10.44 0.78 -25.20
CA GLU A 17 -11.02 0.30 -26.44
C GLU A 17 -11.17 1.42 -27.50
N ASP A 18 -11.54 2.63 -27.09
CA ASP A 18 -11.61 3.79 -28.01
C ASP A 18 -10.24 4.42 -28.30
N GLY A 19 -9.23 4.12 -27.48
CA GLY A 19 -7.86 4.60 -27.62
C GLY A 19 -7.59 5.93 -26.95
N THR A 20 -8.43 6.37 -26.03
CA THR A 20 -8.15 7.49 -25.13
C THR A 20 -6.99 7.13 -24.20
N ILE A 21 -6.98 5.87 -23.68
CA ILE A 21 -5.85 5.32 -22.95
C ILE A 21 -5.01 4.47 -23.91
N VAL A 22 -3.82 4.97 -24.24
CA VAL A 22 -2.89 4.31 -25.18
C VAL A 22 -1.84 3.49 -24.44
N ASN A 23 -1.31 4.00 -23.33
CA ASN A 23 -0.28 3.33 -22.53
C ASN A 23 -0.72 3.18 -21.09
N ILE A 24 -0.26 2.12 -20.43
CA ILE A 24 -0.47 1.90 -19.00
C ILE A 24 0.87 1.55 -18.36
N GLU A 25 1.16 2.18 -17.23
CA GLU A 25 2.26 1.82 -16.37
C GLU A 25 1.74 1.55 -14.96
N SER A 26 2.08 0.38 -14.40
CA SER A 26 1.56 -0.07 -13.11
C SER A 26 2.46 -1.14 -12.48
N SER A 27 2.30 -1.38 -11.19
CA SER A 27 2.91 -2.54 -10.53
C SER A 27 2.13 -3.84 -10.75
N GLY A 28 0.88 -3.73 -11.19
CA GLY A 28 0.04 -4.88 -11.52
C GLY A 28 -1.33 -4.47 -12.02
N VAL A 29 -1.93 -5.33 -12.83
CA VAL A 29 -3.26 -5.14 -13.39
C VAL A 29 -4.13 -6.38 -13.15
N ARG A 30 -5.40 -6.17 -12.80
CA ARG A 30 -6.36 -7.24 -12.49
C ARG A 30 -7.76 -6.83 -12.96
N GLY A 31 -8.72 -7.78 -12.97
CA GLY A 31 -10.10 -7.52 -13.37
C GLY A 31 -10.23 -7.30 -14.87
N LYS A 32 -11.31 -6.68 -15.33
CA LYS A 32 -11.58 -6.46 -16.74
C LYS A 32 -10.52 -5.60 -17.45
N ILE A 33 -9.90 -4.68 -16.73
CA ILE A 33 -8.79 -3.87 -17.27
C ILE A 33 -7.56 -4.76 -17.54
N GLY A 34 -7.26 -5.71 -16.65
CA GLY A 34 -6.20 -6.71 -16.87
C GLY A 34 -6.51 -7.62 -18.04
N ASP A 35 -7.76 -8.06 -18.18
CA ASP A 35 -8.21 -8.87 -19.31
C ASP A 35 -8.09 -8.10 -20.64
N ALA A 36 -8.51 -6.83 -20.67
CA ALA A 36 -8.40 -5.99 -21.86
C ALA A 36 -6.95 -5.84 -22.34
N ILE A 37 -6.02 -5.62 -21.41
CA ILE A 37 -4.58 -5.53 -21.71
C ILE A 37 -4.04 -6.88 -22.22
N SER A 38 -4.35 -7.96 -21.50
CA SER A 38 -3.85 -9.32 -21.84
C SER A 38 -4.36 -9.82 -23.19
N HIS A 39 -5.52 -9.34 -23.64
CA HIS A 39 -6.10 -9.65 -24.95
C HIS A 39 -5.73 -8.63 -26.04
N GLY A 40 -4.74 -7.78 -25.80
CA GLY A 40 -4.20 -6.88 -26.82
C GLY A 40 -5.12 -5.71 -27.22
N LYS A 41 -6.06 -5.30 -26.35
CA LYS A 41 -6.93 -4.17 -26.66
C LYS A 41 -6.22 -2.82 -26.46
N LEU A 42 -5.14 -2.77 -25.69
CA LEU A 42 -4.32 -1.57 -25.51
C LEU A 42 -3.50 -1.31 -26.79
N LYS A 43 -3.60 -0.11 -27.36
CA LYS A 43 -2.92 0.24 -28.62
C LYS A 43 -1.41 0.45 -28.46
N GLY A 44 -0.95 0.84 -27.29
CA GLY A 44 0.46 1.05 -26.97
C GLY A 44 1.01 0.00 -25.99
N LEU A 45 1.76 0.45 -24.99
CA LEU A 45 2.50 -0.41 -24.08
C LEU A 45 1.84 -0.51 -22.70
N ALA A 46 1.87 -1.71 -22.14
CA ALA A 46 1.64 -1.92 -20.73
C ALA A 46 2.98 -2.22 -20.05
N THR A 47 3.51 -1.28 -19.31
CA THR A 47 4.78 -1.41 -18.58
C THR A 47 4.52 -1.82 -17.15
N MET A 48 5.01 -3.01 -16.75
CA MET A 48 4.90 -3.48 -15.38
C MET A 48 6.20 -3.19 -14.63
N ARG A 49 6.08 -2.51 -13.49
CA ARG A 49 7.21 -2.15 -12.62
C ARG A 49 6.98 -2.67 -11.21
N SER A 50 8.06 -3.00 -10.50
CA SER A 50 7.97 -3.19 -9.06
C SER A 50 7.57 -1.87 -8.37
N HIS A 51 7.14 -1.92 -7.12
CA HIS A 51 6.75 -0.72 -6.37
C HIS A 51 7.88 0.33 -6.35
N GLY A 52 9.09 -0.06 -5.95
CA GLY A 52 10.25 0.84 -6.00
C GLY A 52 10.71 1.18 -7.40
N GLY A 53 10.52 0.27 -8.37
CA GLY A 53 10.85 0.53 -9.78
C GLY A 53 9.97 1.60 -10.42
N ARG A 54 8.68 1.70 -10.01
CA ARG A 54 7.80 2.79 -10.45
C ARG A 54 8.26 4.12 -9.86
N VAL A 55 8.57 4.16 -8.57
CA VAL A 55 9.11 5.35 -7.91
C VAL A 55 10.37 5.82 -8.62
N ARG A 56 11.34 4.94 -8.83
CA ARG A 56 12.57 5.27 -9.56
C ARG A 56 12.29 5.84 -10.94
N ALA A 57 11.39 5.23 -11.70
CA ALA A 57 11.09 5.67 -13.06
C ALA A 57 10.54 7.10 -13.11
N ILE A 58 9.72 7.48 -12.13
CA ILE A 58 9.20 8.83 -11.99
C ILE A 58 10.29 9.79 -11.50
N GLU A 59 11.03 9.44 -10.45
CA GLU A 59 12.13 10.26 -9.89
C GLU A 59 13.24 10.55 -10.92
N THR A 60 13.51 9.63 -11.84
CA THR A 60 14.54 9.78 -12.87
C THR A 60 14.02 10.39 -14.19
N GLY A 61 12.72 10.70 -14.28
CA GLY A 61 12.10 11.23 -15.50
C GLY A 61 11.92 10.19 -16.62
N GLU A 62 12.17 8.89 -16.35
CA GLU A 62 11.85 7.81 -17.31
C GLU A 62 10.33 7.74 -17.55
N THR A 63 9.56 8.02 -16.52
CA THR A 63 8.10 8.19 -16.58
C THR A 63 7.79 9.63 -16.19
N HIS A 64 7.38 10.45 -17.15
CA HIS A 64 6.88 11.79 -16.88
C HIS A 64 5.42 11.77 -16.49
N VAL A 65 5.03 12.61 -15.52
CA VAL A 65 3.66 12.77 -15.04
C VAL A 65 3.25 14.23 -15.19
N ASP A 66 2.45 14.53 -16.21
CA ASP A 66 1.97 15.90 -16.46
C ASP A 66 0.97 16.32 -15.36
N ILE A 67 0.02 15.45 -15.03
CA ILE A 67 -1.00 15.74 -14.00
C ILE A 67 -1.22 14.52 -13.12
N ALA A 68 -1.09 14.70 -11.81
CA ALA A 68 -1.46 13.71 -10.81
C ALA A 68 -2.84 14.03 -10.20
N PHE A 69 -3.78 13.11 -10.29
CA PHE A 69 -5.04 13.15 -9.56
C PHE A 69 -4.94 12.25 -8.33
N ILE A 70 -4.99 12.85 -7.15
CA ILE A 70 -4.79 12.16 -5.88
C ILE A 70 -6.08 12.17 -5.08
N GLY A 71 -6.67 10.99 -4.86
CA GLY A 71 -7.80 10.83 -3.95
C GLY A 71 -7.33 10.97 -2.51
N ALA A 72 -7.81 11.98 -1.80
CA ALA A 72 -7.48 12.24 -0.40
C ALA A 72 -8.74 12.16 0.48
N PRO A 73 -8.89 11.14 1.34
CA PRO A 73 -10.02 11.01 2.26
C PRO A 73 -10.25 12.20 3.19
N SER A 74 -9.22 12.97 3.49
CA SER A 74 -9.34 14.30 4.09
C SER A 74 -8.32 15.26 3.49
N CYS A 75 -8.74 16.50 3.27
CA CYS A 75 -7.89 17.55 2.72
C CYS A 75 -8.38 18.90 3.24
N ASP A 76 -7.48 19.86 3.48
CA ASP A 76 -7.88 21.24 3.72
C ASP A 76 -7.87 22.07 2.43
N GLU A 77 -8.31 23.32 2.52
CA GLU A 77 -8.42 24.24 1.37
C GLU A 77 -7.08 24.57 0.70
N TYR A 78 -5.95 24.36 1.40
CA TYR A 78 -4.60 24.59 0.89
C TYR A 78 -3.93 23.32 0.32
N GLY A 79 -4.55 22.15 0.49
CA GLY A 79 -4.03 20.91 -0.07
C GLY A 79 -3.21 20.06 0.89
N ASN A 80 -3.32 20.26 2.20
CA ASN A 80 -2.77 19.30 3.16
C ASN A 80 -3.64 18.05 3.18
N CYS A 81 -3.16 16.97 2.58
CA CYS A 81 -3.91 15.73 2.36
C CYS A 81 -3.51 14.64 3.34
N SER A 82 -4.49 13.86 3.77
CA SER A 82 -4.28 12.63 4.52
C SER A 82 -5.19 11.50 4.01
N GLY A 83 -4.65 10.29 3.99
CA GLY A 83 -5.42 9.07 3.75
C GLY A 83 -6.27 8.67 4.94
N MET A 84 -6.00 9.26 6.11
CA MET A 84 -6.67 9.00 7.37
C MET A 84 -7.76 10.04 7.64
N GLY A 85 -8.92 9.58 8.05
CA GLY A 85 -10.07 10.46 8.35
C GLY A 85 -11.12 10.47 7.24
N GLY A 86 -12.15 11.31 7.44
CA GLY A 86 -13.26 11.38 6.50
C GLY A 86 -14.08 10.08 6.36
N LYS A 87 -15.12 10.14 5.54
CA LYS A 87 -16.01 8.98 5.28
C LYS A 87 -15.38 7.93 4.36
N THR A 88 -14.32 8.29 3.64
CA THR A 88 -13.60 7.42 2.69
C THR A 88 -12.19 7.07 3.17
N ASN A 89 -11.97 7.09 4.50
CA ASN A 89 -10.71 6.71 5.11
C ASN A 89 -10.12 5.45 4.44
N CYS A 90 -8.89 5.56 3.93
CA CYS A 90 -8.19 4.48 3.24
C CYS A 90 -6.86 4.09 3.91
N GLY A 91 -6.52 4.74 5.03
CA GLY A 91 -5.24 4.56 5.72
C GLY A 91 -4.16 5.44 5.13
N VAL A 92 -3.17 4.86 4.47
CA VAL A 92 -1.98 5.60 3.99
C VAL A 92 -2.07 5.98 2.50
N LEU A 93 -1.51 7.14 2.13
CA LEU A 93 -1.40 7.63 0.74
C LEU A 93 -0.09 7.27 0.05
N SER A 94 0.78 6.56 0.67
CA SER A 94 2.14 6.18 0.36
C SER A 94 2.56 6.22 -1.12
N TYR A 95 1.83 5.51 -2.00
CA TYR A 95 2.17 5.44 -3.42
C TYR A 95 1.93 6.74 -4.19
N ALA A 96 1.11 7.64 -3.65
CA ALA A 96 0.84 8.94 -4.23
C ALA A 96 1.91 9.99 -3.93
N TYR A 97 2.82 9.73 -2.99
CA TYR A 97 3.88 10.70 -2.64
C TYR A 97 4.76 11.06 -3.83
N VAL A 98 5.24 10.08 -4.58
CA VAL A 98 6.11 10.34 -5.73
C VAL A 98 5.37 11.07 -6.85
N ASP A 99 4.09 10.80 -7.03
CA ASP A 99 3.27 11.52 -8.01
C ASP A 99 3.11 12.98 -7.59
N ALA A 100 2.85 13.24 -6.30
CA ALA A 100 2.78 14.60 -5.74
C ALA A 100 4.11 15.35 -5.78
N ASP A 101 5.24 14.64 -5.69
CA ASP A 101 6.57 15.24 -5.71
C ASP A 101 7.07 15.60 -7.11
N GLN A 102 6.63 14.87 -8.14
CA GLN A 102 7.26 14.90 -9.46
C GLN A 102 6.30 15.29 -10.60
N ALA A 103 4.99 15.34 -10.37
CA ALA A 103 4.05 15.78 -11.41
C ALA A 103 4.17 17.29 -11.66
N ASP A 104 3.92 17.71 -12.91
CA ASP A 104 3.88 19.14 -13.26
C ASP A 104 2.72 19.85 -12.55
N TYR A 105 1.58 19.15 -12.40
CA TYR A 105 0.41 19.62 -11.66
C TYR A 105 -0.15 18.53 -10.78
N VAL A 106 -0.58 18.90 -9.58
CA VAL A 106 -1.19 18.00 -8.59
C VAL A 106 -2.58 18.47 -8.22
N VAL A 107 -3.57 17.63 -8.47
CA VAL A 107 -4.98 17.85 -8.12
C VAL A 107 -5.36 16.91 -6.97
N ALA A 108 -5.54 17.45 -5.78
CA ALA A 108 -6.12 16.72 -4.66
C ALA A 108 -7.64 16.63 -4.86
N VAL A 109 -8.18 15.42 -4.92
CA VAL A 109 -9.62 15.17 -5.03
C VAL A 109 -10.09 14.61 -3.68
N THR A 110 -10.98 15.35 -3.02
CA THR A 110 -11.46 14.98 -1.67
C THR A 110 -12.99 15.01 -1.60
N ASP A 111 -13.54 14.16 -0.74
CA ASP A 111 -14.94 14.20 -0.33
C ASP A 111 -15.14 14.59 1.13
N CYS A 112 -14.05 15.08 1.75
CA CYS A 112 -14.05 15.60 3.11
C CYS A 112 -13.08 16.79 3.23
N LEU A 113 -13.58 17.98 2.92
CA LEU A 113 -12.85 19.22 3.17
C LEU A 113 -12.89 19.53 4.67
N VAL A 114 -11.74 19.70 5.28
CA VAL A 114 -11.58 19.97 6.72
C VAL A 114 -10.98 21.33 6.97
N ALA A 115 -11.09 21.82 8.20
CA ALA A 115 -10.49 23.08 8.59
C ALA A 115 -8.94 23.03 8.51
N TYR A 116 -8.36 24.12 8.03
CA TYR A 116 -6.91 24.32 8.03
C TYR A 116 -6.35 24.49 9.44
N PRO A 117 -5.18 23.91 9.75
CA PRO A 117 -4.38 22.99 8.95
C PRO A 117 -4.77 21.52 9.18
N ASN A 118 -4.84 20.74 8.11
CA ASN A 118 -5.02 19.28 8.18
C ASN A 118 -3.67 18.60 8.44
N TYR A 119 -3.28 18.50 9.70
CA TYR A 119 -1.99 17.91 10.11
C TYR A 119 -2.16 16.81 11.16
N PRO A 120 -1.28 15.77 11.12
CA PRO A 120 -0.17 15.56 10.18
C PRO A 120 -0.66 15.28 8.75
N ALA A 121 -0.07 15.99 7.76
CA ALA A 121 -0.36 15.79 6.36
C ALA A 121 0.61 14.76 5.76
N GLU A 122 0.09 13.79 5.04
CA GLU A 122 0.91 12.85 4.27
C GLU A 122 1.40 13.50 2.97
N ILE A 123 0.57 14.27 2.31
CA ILE A 123 0.95 15.14 1.18
C ILE A 123 0.72 16.58 1.62
N ASN A 124 1.78 17.35 1.62
CA ASN A 124 1.76 18.72 2.12
C ASN A 124 1.29 19.71 1.06
N GLN A 125 0.64 20.80 1.49
CA GLN A 125 0.14 21.88 0.63
C GLN A 125 1.17 22.44 -0.37
N THR A 126 2.47 22.32 -0.09
CA THR A 126 3.52 22.78 -1.02
C THR A 126 3.66 21.90 -2.27
N LYS A 127 2.93 20.79 -2.34
CA LYS A 127 2.94 19.83 -3.44
C LYS A 127 1.62 19.82 -4.22
N VAL A 128 0.62 20.59 -3.79
CA VAL A 128 -0.74 20.54 -4.35
C VAL A 128 -1.07 21.87 -5.02
N ASP A 129 -1.44 21.83 -6.28
CA ASP A 129 -1.83 23.01 -7.06
C ASP A 129 -3.32 23.31 -6.94
N TYR A 130 -4.15 22.26 -6.91
CA TYR A 130 -5.59 22.39 -6.90
C TYR A 130 -6.24 21.43 -5.91
N VAL A 131 -7.30 21.91 -5.24
CA VAL A 131 -8.19 21.07 -4.40
C VAL A 131 -9.55 21.01 -5.07
N CYS A 132 -9.99 19.79 -5.39
CA CYS A 132 -11.28 19.50 -5.98
C CYS A 132 -12.16 18.75 -4.99
N VAL A 133 -13.27 19.35 -4.59
CA VAL A 133 -14.23 18.74 -3.67
C VAL A 133 -15.32 18.03 -4.48
N VAL A 134 -15.55 16.75 -4.18
CA VAL A 134 -16.55 15.90 -4.84
C VAL A 134 -17.42 15.20 -3.80
N ASP A 135 -18.53 14.60 -4.23
CA ASP A 135 -19.44 13.93 -3.31
C ASP A 135 -18.85 12.67 -2.69
N GLN A 136 -18.05 11.92 -3.46
CA GLN A 136 -17.47 10.64 -3.01
C GLN A 136 -16.24 10.28 -3.86
N ILE A 137 -15.13 9.90 -3.21
CA ILE A 137 -13.90 9.45 -3.88
C ILE A 137 -13.72 7.93 -3.81
N GLY A 138 -14.43 7.23 -2.94
CA GLY A 138 -14.24 5.80 -2.77
C GLY A 138 -15.31 5.14 -1.92
N ILE A 139 -15.14 3.83 -1.71
CA ILE A 139 -16.01 2.99 -0.88
C ILE A 139 -15.11 2.18 0.05
N PRO A 140 -14.91 2.62 1.31
CA PRO A 140 -13.97 2.00 2.25
C PRO A 140 -14.20 0.50 2.46
N GLU A 141 -15.45 0.07 2.48
CA GLU A 141 -15.82 -1.34 2.68
C GLU A 141 -15.26 -2.25 1.58
N LYS A 142 -14.88 -1.69 0.43
CA LYS A 142 -14.25 -2.44 -0.67
C LYS A 142 -12.75 -2.63 -0.49
N ILE A 143 -12.09 -1.97 0.43
CA ILE A 143 -10.67 -2.20 0.75
C ILE A 143 -10.46 -3.66 1.16
N ALA A 144 -11.36 -4.22 1.94
CA ALA A 144 -11.28 -5.58 2.47
C ALA A 144 -11.75 -6.70 1.52
N THR A 145 -12.15 -6.42 0.28
CA THR A 145 -12.99 -7.38 -0.48
C THR A 145 -12.25 -8.44 -1.29
N GLY A 146 -10.94 -8.56 -1.20
CA GLY A 146 -10.37 -9.50 -2.16
C GLY A 146 -9.19 -10.34 -1.71
N ALA A 147 -8.10 -9.74 -1.28
CA ALA A 147 -6.83 -10.45 -1.11
C ALA A 147 -6.54 -10.82 0.35
N ALA A 148 -6.89 -9.96 1.29
CA ALA A 148 -6.49 -10.05 2.69
C ALA A 148 -7.44 -10.91 3.55
N LYS A 149 -7.67 -12.16 3.16
CA LYS A 149 -8.46 -13.10 3.97
C LYS A 149 -7.61 -14.30 4.36
N PRO A 150 -7.63 -14.71 5.66
CA PRO A 150 -7.03 -15.97 6.07
C PRO A 150 -7.59 -17.12 5.21
N THR A 151 -6.73 -18.02 4.83
CA THR A 151 -7.15 -19.20 4.05
C THR A 151 -7.82 -20.25 4.94
N THR A 152 -8.81 -20.94 4.38
CA THR A 152 -9.41 -22.16 4.97
C THR A 152 -8.90 -23.44 4.27
N ASP A 153 -8.08 -23.32 3.22
CA ASP A 153 -7.47 -24.46 2.52
C ASP A 153 -6.39 -25.08 3.41
N GLN A 154 -6.62 -26.32 3.85
CA GLN A 154 -5.72 -27.06 4.74
C GLN A 154 -4.30 -27.20 4.18
N ARG A 155 -4.14 -27.30 2.85
CA ARG A 155 -2.81 -27.35 2.21
C ARG A 155 -2.06 -26.03 2.40
N LYS A 156 -2.74 -24.90 2.25
CA LYS A 156 -2.14 -23.58 2.46
C LYS A 156 -1.82 -23.30 3.94
N ILE A 157 -2.65 -23.81 4.84
CA ILE A 157 -2.39 -23.75 6.28
C ILE A 157 -1.13 -24.56 6.61
N LEU A 158 -1.03 -25.79 6.10
CA LEU A 158 0.15 -26.63 6.31
C LEU A 158 1.43 -26.01 5.69
N MET A 159 1.32 -25.40 4.51
CA MET A 159 2.43 -24.64 3.91
C MET A 159 2.87 -23.49 4.82
N ALA A 160 1.93 -22.76 5.40
CA ALA A 160 2.20 -21.66 6.33
C ALA A 160 2.92 -22.16 7.60
N GLU A 161 2.50 -23.30 8.14
CA GLU A 161 3.15 -23.94 9.30
C GLU A 161 4.59 -24.34 8.99
N TYR A 162 4.84 -24.99 7.84
CA TYR A 162 6.20 -25.32 7.42
C TYR A 162 7.08 -24.09 7.19
N CYS A 163 6.54 -23.07 6.52
CA CYS A 163 7.23 -21.81 6.32
C CYS A 163 7.65 -21.19 7.68
N THR A 164 6.74 -21.17 8.62
CA THR A 164 6.97 -20.64 9.97
C THR A 164 8.03 -21.45 10.73
N GLN A 165 8.03 -22.78 10.60
CA GLN A 165 9.07 -23.62 11.18
C GLN A 165 10.43 -23.34 10.57
N VAL A 166 10.53 -23.12 9.26
CA VAL A 166 11.78 -22.71 8.61
C VAL A 166 12.27 -21.40 9.21
N VAL A 167 11.42 -20.36 9.27
CA VAL A 167 11.76 -19.06 9.89
C VAL A 167 12.28 -19.25 11.31
N ALA A 168 11.53 -19.99 12.14
CA ALA A 168 11.84 -20.18 13.56
C ALA A 168 13.14 -20.96 13.84
N ASN A 169 13.70 -21.63 12.83
CA ASN A 169 14.96 -22.38 12.92
C ASN A 169 16.14 -21.68 12.22
N THR A 170 15.97 -20.44 11.77
CA THR A 170 17.10 -19.65 11.24
C THR A 170 17.77 -18.84 12.35
N PRO A 171 19.04 -18.44 12.18
CA PRO A 171 19.76 -17.61 13.15
C PRO A 171 19.22 -16.16 13.23
N TYR A 172 18.38 -15.75 12.29
CA TYR A 172 17.77 -14.42 12.24
C TYR A 172 16.51 -14.31 13.10
N PHE A 173 15.90 -15.45 13.50
CA PHE A 173 14.72 -15.46 14.36
C PHE A 173 15.12 -15.22 15.82
N LYS A 174 15.33 -13.97 16.14
CA LYS A 174 15.73 -13.47 17.46
C LYS A 174 14.95 -12.20 17.78
N ASP A 175 14.95 -11.81 19.03
CA ASP A 175 14.27 -10.57 19.45
C ASP A 175 14.74 -9.37 18.61
N GLY A 176 13.79 -8.57 18.12
CA GLY A 176 14.05 -7.44 17.25
C GLY A 176 14.13 -7.76 15.75
N PHE A 177 13.83 -8.99 15.29
CA PHE A 177 13.84 -9.31 13.86
C PHE A 177 12.87 -8.43 13.04
N SER A 178 13.16 -8.29 11.75
CA SER A 178 12.34 -7.53 10.82
C SER A 178 11.62 -8.43 9.82
N TYR A 179 10.37 -8.09 9.50
CA TYR A 179 9.47 -8.99 8.79
C TYR A 179 8.55 -8.25 7.81
N GLN A 180 8.38 -8.84 6.64
CA GLN A 180 7.34 -8.49 5.69
C GLN A 180 6.55 -9.73 5.30
N THR A 181 5.24 -9.58 5.17
CA THR A 181 4.36 -10.64 4.69
C THR A 181 3.54 -10.16 3.50
N GLY A 182 3.25 -11.07 2.57
CA GLY A 182 2.27 -10.81 1.52
C GLY A 182 0.84 -10.84 2.07
N VAL A 183 -0.09 -10.34 1.27
CA VAL A 183 -1.52 -10.26 1.63
C VAL A 183 -2.31 -11.50 1.18
N GLY A 184 -1.67 -12.49 0.61
CA GLY A 184 -2.30 -13.76 0.23
C GLY A 184 -2.68 -14.60 1.45
N GLY A 185 -3.71 -15.44 1.32
CA GLY A 185 -4.22 -16.24 2.45
C GLY A 185 -3.17 -17.14 3.11
N ALA A 186 -2.19 -17.67 2.36
CA ALA A 186 -1.10 -18.46 2.91
C ALA A 186 -0.11 -17.58 3.71
N SER A 187 0.25 -16.40 3.19
CA SER A 187 1.14 -15.46 3.88
C SER A 187 0.51 -14.94 5.18
N ILE A 188 -0.80 -14.62 5.16
CA ILE A 188 -1.56 -14.26 6.35
C ILE A 188 -1.55 -15.41 7.38
N ALA A 189 -1.76 -16.65 6.93
CA ALA A 189 -1.72 -17.81 7.80
C ALA A 189 -0.31 -18.01 8.39
N SER A 190 0.76 -17.69 7.65
CA SER A 190 2.14 -17.72 8.16
C SER A 190 2.34 -16.70 9.27
N THR A 191 1.82 -15.49 9.15
CA THR A 191 1.89 -14.47 10.22
C THR A 191 1.17 -14.95 11.49
N ILE A 192 -0.02 -15.53 11.33
CA ILE A 192 -0.80 -16.09 12.47
C ILE A 192 -0.06 -17.27 13.12
N SER A 193 0.56 -18.14 12.32
CA SER A 193 1.34 -19.26 12.85
C SER A 193 2.61 -18.77 13.55
N LEU A 194 3.30 -17.78 12.98
CA LEU A 194 4.51 -17.19 13.54
C LEU A 194 4.24 -16.52 14.90
N SER A 195 3.10 -15.86 15.05
CA SER A 195 2.74 -15.20 16.30
C SER A 195 2.75 -16.15 17.50
N LYS A 196 2.32 -17.40 17.31
CA LYS A 196 2.31 -18.42 18.39
C LYS A 196 3.74 -18.78 18.81
N ILE A 197 4.64 -18.96 17.84
CA ILE A 197 6.06 -19.28 18.15
C ILE A 197 6.75 -18.07 18.80
N MET A 198 6.40 -16.86 18.40
CA MET A 198 6.89 -15.63 19.03
C MET A 198 6.51 -15.58 20.51
N GLU A 199 5.25 -15.88 20.83
CA GLU A 199 4.76 -15.95 22.23
C GLU A 199 5.48 -17.06 23.02
N GLU A 200 5.53 -18.28 22.49
CA GLU A 200 6.17 -19.42 23.13
C GLU A 200 7.65 -19.17 23.45
N LYS A 201 8.35 -18.49 22.54
CA LYS A 201 9.79 -18.21 22.69
C LYS A 201 10.10 -16.84 23.30
N ASN A 202 9.07 -16.03 23.60
CA ASN A 202 9.20 -14.65 24.07
C ASN A 202 10.10 -13.81 23.13
N ILE A 203 9.86 -13.93 21.82
CA ILE A 203 10.57 -13.18 20.77
C ILE A 203 9.62 -12.15 20.17
N HIS A 204 10.08 -10.90 20.05
CA HIS A 204 9.32 -9.81 19.50
C HIS A 204 9.85 -9.39 18.13
N MET A 205 8.96 -9.03 17.23
CA MET A 205 9.30 -8.38 15.97
C MET A 205 9.73 -6.94 16.24
N GLY A 206 10.91 -6.56 15.79
CA GLY A 206 11.37 -5.17 15.90
C GLY A 206 10.66 -4.24 14.93
N LEU A 207 10.46 -4.72 13.71
CA LEU A 207 9.89 -3.94 12.60
C LEU A 207 9.08 -4.81 11.65
N GLY A 208 7.80 -4.49 11.49
CA GLY A 208 6.97 -4.97 10.39
C GLY A 208 6.87 -3.93 9.29
N VAL A 209 7.02 -4.33 8.01
CA VAL A 209 7.11 -3.41 6.87
C VAL A 209 6.20 -3.85 5.74
N GLY A 210 5.67 -2.90 4.99
CA GLY A 210 5.03 -3.15 3.69
C GLY A 210 3.55 -2.86 3.70
N GLY A 211 2.79 -3.64 2.95
CA GLY A 211 1.35 -3.59 3.00
C GLY A 211 0.82 -4.37 4.20
N LEU A 212 0.02 -3.75 5.03
CA LEU A 212 -0.38 -4.31 6.31
C LEU A 212 -1.80 -4.87 6.31
N THR A 213 -2.01 -5.81 7.21
CA THR A 213 -3.28 -6.51 7.42
C THR A 213 -3.55 -6.65 8.91
N LYS A 214 -4.79 -6.97 9.25
CA LYS A 214 -5.23 -7.22 10.64
C LYS A 214 -4.24 -8.05 11.46
N PRO A 215 -3.75 -9.24 11.03
CA PRO A 215 -2.82 -10.02 11.85
C PRO A 215 -1.51 -9.29 12.19
N MET A 216 -1.01 -8.44 11.31
CA MET A 216 0.16 -7.61 11.62
C MET A 216 -0.16 -6.56 12.68
N CYS A 217 -1.32 -5.91 12.57
CA CYS A 217 -1.78 -4.94 13.56
C CYS A 217 -2.02 -5.62 14.93
N GLU A 218 -2.59 -6.82 14.94
CA GLU A 218 -2.77 -7.60 16.18
C GLU A 218 -1.42 -7.92 16.86
N LEU A 219 -0.34 -8.16 16.11
CA LEU A 219 1.00 -8.32 16.71
C LEU A 219 1.43 -7.06 17.44
N LEU A 220 1.20 -5.89 16.84
CA LEU A 220 1.52 -4.60 17.45
C LEU A 220 0.68 -4.35 18.70
N ASP A 221 -0.63 -4.54 18.62
CA ASP A 221 -1.57 -4.29 19.72
C ASP A 221 -1.33 -5.24 20.93
N ARG A 222 -0.83 -6.45 20.67
CA ARG A 222 -0.45 -7.45 21.69
C ARG A 222 0.98 -7.23 22.22
N GLY A 223 1.72 -6.25 21.72
CA GLY A 223 3.10 -5.99 22.13
C GLY A 223 4.11 -6.99 21.55
N LEU A 224 3.72 -7.86 20.62
CA LEU A 224 4.61 -8.79 19.91
C LEU A 224 5.40 -8.13 18.78
N ALA A 225 5.00 -6.96 18.34
CA ALA A 225 5.76 -6.11 17.43
C ALA A 225 5.99 -4.74 18.05
N TYR A 226 7.16 -4.14 17.84
CA TYR A 226 7.48 -2.82 18.38
C TYR A 226 7.03 -1.69 17.47
N LYS A 227 7.18 -1.85 16.15
CA LYS A 227 6.86 -0.85 15.14
C LYS A 227 6.32 -1.49 13.87
N LEU A 228 5.35 -0.80 13.25
CA LEU A 228 4.90 -1.06 11.89
C LEU A 228 5.15 0.17 11.02
N VAL A 229 5.63 -0.04 9.81
CA VAL A 229 5.74 1.00 8.78
C VAL A 229 5.01 0.54 7.52
N ASP A 230 4.05 1.34 7.11
CA ASP A 230 2.99 0.96 6.20
C ASP A 230 3.05 1.71 4.88
N THR A 231 2.90 0.97 3.80
CA THR A 231 2.78 1.51 2.44
C THR A 231 1.39 1.32 1.86
N GLN A 232 0.58 0.46 2.44
CA GLN A 232 -0.79 0.22 2.00
C GLN A 232 -1.57 -0.60 3.03
N ASP A 233 -2.75 -0.12 3.41
CA ASP A 233 -3.68 -0.87 4.23
C ASP A 233 -4.55 -1.80 3.37
N PHE A 234 -4.58 -3.09 3.71
CA PHE A 234 -5.30 -4.11 2.95
C PHE A 234 -6.62 -4.57 3.59
N ASP A 235 -6.93 -4.06 4.77
CA ASP A 235 -8.22 -4.25 5.44
C ASP A 235 -8.54 -3.06 6.35
N LEU A 236 -9.79 -2.99 6.82
CA LEU A 236 -10.24 -1.89 7.65
C LEU A 236 -9.63 -1.88 9.06
N ASP A 237 -9.15 -3.01 9.57
CA ASP A 237 -8.43 -3.08 10.84
C ASP A 237 -7.09 -2.34 10.71
N ALA A 238 -6.35 -2.55 9.62
CA ALA A 238 -5.10 -1.83 9.34
C ALA A 238 -5.36 -0.33 9.15
N VAL A 239 -6.35 0.06 8.32
CA VAL A 239 -6.79 1.45 8.12
C VAL A 239 -7.11 2.17 9.44
N ASN A 240 -7.72 1.48 10.39
CA ASN A 240 -8.02 2.06 11.70
C ASN A 240 -6.79 2.06 12.62
N ASN A 241 -5.96 1.02 12.56
CA ASN A 241 -4.78 0.89 13.40
C ASN A 241 -3.75 1.98 13.12
N VAL A 242 -3.44 2.28 11.84
CA VAL A 242 -2.48 3.34 11.48
C VAL A 242 -2.90 4.72 12.01
N ARG A 243 -4.20 4.96 12.11
CA ARG A 243 -4.74 6.21 12.66
C ARG A 243 -4.65 6.30 14.17
N THR A 244 -4.74 5.19 14.89
CA THR A 244 -4.96 5.15 16.35
C THR A 244 -3.76 4.66 17.14
N ASN A 245 -2.89 3.84 16.54
CA ASN A 245 -1.74 3.27 17.22
C ASN A 245 -0.48 4.12 16.96
N PRO A 246 0.15 4.72 18.00
CA PRO A 246 1.31 5.60 17.85
C PRO A 246 2.59 4.88 17.41
N ASN A 247 2.55 3.56 17.27
CA ASN A 247 3.66 2.74 16.80
C ASN A 247 3.44 2.20 15.37
N HIS A 248 2.41 2.68 14.69
CA HIS A 248 2.10 2.38 13.29
C HIS A 248 2.23 3.66 12.46
N PHE A 249 3.13 3.65 11.46
CA PHE A 249 3.53 4.85 10.73
C PHE A 249 3.36 4.68 9.22
N PRO A 250 2.79 5.69 8.53
CA PRO A 250 2.82 5.75 7.08
C PRO A 250 4.26 6.01 6.59
N ILE A 251 4.64 5.38 5.49
CA ILE A 251 5.87 5.67 4.74
C ILE A 251 5.58 5.76 3.25
N SER A 252 6.39 6.50 2.52
CA SER A 252 6.32 6.55 1.07
C SER A 252 6.78 5.24 0.42
N ALA A 253 6.31 4.96 -0.79
CA ALA A 253 6.83 3.84 -1.58
C ALA A 253 8.32 4.00 -1.91
N GLY A 254 8.83 5.22 -1.91
CA GLY A 254 10.25 5.54 -2.07
C GLY A 254 11.08 5.11 -0.86
N GLU A 255 10.64 5.44 0.35
CA GLU A 255 11.25 4.97 1.59
C GLU A 255 11.17 3.45 1.72
N TYR A 256 10.04 2.88 1.28
CA TYR A 256 9.85 1.44 1.31
C TYR A 256 10.84 0.71 0.41
N ALA A 257 10.92 1.05 -0.90
CA ALA A 257 11.54 0.16 -1.88
C ALA A 257 12.24 0.86 -3.06
N SER A 258 12.42 2.19 -3.09
CA SER A 258 13.12 2.82 -4.20
C SER A 258 14.58 2.38 -4.24
N PRO A 259 15.09 1.86 -5.38
CA PRO A 259 16.50 1.50 -5.52
C PRO A 259 17.44 2.71 -5.50
N MET A 260 16.91 3.92 -5.61
CA MET A 260 17.67 5.17 -5.46
C MET A 260 17.90 5.51 -3.97
N ASN A 261 17.14 4.90 -3.08
CA ASN A 261 17.21 5.14 -1.64
C ASN A 261 18.09 4.07 -0.97
N LYS A 262 19.30 4.44 -0.55
CA LYS A 262 20.24 3.53 0.14
C LYS A 262 19.68 2.97 1.46
N GLY A 263 18.77 3.70 2.10
CA GLY A 263 18.12 3.35 3.36
C GLY A 263 16.76 2.69 3.21
N ALA A 264 16.34 2.29 1.99
CA ALA A 264 15.03 1.69 1.78
C ALA A 264 14.78 0.54 2.75
N PHE A 265 13.58 0.53 3.34
CA PHE A 265 13.23 -0.42 4.40
C PHE A 265 13.34 -1.88 3.97
N VAL A 266 13.04 -2.19 2.69
CA VAL A 266 13.20 -3.56 2.15
C VAL A 266 14.62 -4.10 2.26
N ASN A 267 15.64 -3.23 2.32
CA ASN A 267 17.04 -3.63 2.45
C ASN A 267 17.42 -4.02 3.90
N LYS A 268 16.51 -3.85 4.84
CA LYS A 268 16.71 -4.13 6.28
C LYS A 268 15.88 -5.30 6.78
N LEU A 269 15.15 -5.98 5.88
CA LEU A 269 14.29 -7.11 6.25
C LEU A 269 15.11 -8.39 6.43
N ASP A 270 14.89 -9.05 7.55
CA ASP A 270 15.41 -10.40 7.82
C ASP A 270 14.57 -11.43 7.08
N TYR A 271 13.25 -11.18 6.96
CA TYR A 271 12.30 -12.10 6.32
C TYR A 271 11.31 -11.39 5.41
N VAL A 272 11.06 -12.02 4.27
CA VAL A 272 10.00 -11.69 3.31
C VAL A 272 9.24 -12.97 2.96
N ILE A 273 7.92 -13.03 3.20
CA ILE A 273 7.08 -14.24 3.01
C ILE A 273 5.88 -13.92 2.15
#